data_054e946875ec0e435cd694cf4469c84f
#
_entry.id   054e946875ec0e435cd694cf4469c84f
#
_cell.length_a   1.000
_cell.length_b   1.000
_cell.length_c   1.000
_cell.angle_alpha   90.00
_cell.angle_beta   90.00
_cell.angle_gamma   90.00
#
_symmetry.space_group_name_H-M   'P 1'
#
loop_
_entity.id
_entity.type
_entity.pdbx_description
1 polymer ?
#
loop_
_entity_poly.entity_id
_entity_poly.type
_entity_poly.pdbx_seq_one_letter_code
_entity_poly.pdbx_strand_id
1 'polypeptide(L)'
;MTQAPEIARPAGGPPAGATGGGPGGPPDFKKLEATYINGHVTGLEGREEEFSRAVINVVATLSDRHPYAHEVNDALVKAWLLSIQFAKDQNLLPEFCQKDIEVMRPINQRMGQLIAATGNKEIALEAVAGWSPCHHHLAVGGTEKLPGARRFKSPFKTVLDAGGSIGQFDFDEQFVHENWFIPRMHGFAKDLGVEFEISPWQEDGMITIALK
;
A
#
# COMPACT_ATOMS: atom_id res chain seq x y z
N MET A 1 -22.38 -36.66 10.06
CA MET A 1 -20.97 -36.18 10.07
C MET A 1 -20.32 -36.70 8.81
N THR A 2 -20.31 -35.90 7.76
CA THR A 2 -19.72 -36.24 6.46
C THR A 2 -18.30 -35.68 6.46
N GLN A 3 -17.31 -36.56 6.36
CA GLN A 3 -15.90 -36.18 6.24
C GLN A 3 -15.71 -35.45 4.91
N ALA A 4 -15.03 -34.30 4.97
CA ALA A 4 -14.58 -33.58 3.78
C ALA A 4 -13.53 -34.43 3.04
N PRO A 5 -13.52 -34.40 1.69
CA PRO A 5 -12.52 -35.14 0.92
C PRO A 5 -11.13 -34.58 1.15
N GLU A 6 -10.21 -35.48 1.46
CA GLU A 6 -8.78 -35.21 1.60
C GLU A 6 -8.21 -34.85 0.22
N ILE A 7 -7.84 -33.57 0.03
CA ILE A 7 -7.18 -33.11 -1.18
C ILE A 7 -5.74 -33.62 -1.14
N ALA A 8 -5.46 -34.64 -1.92
CA ALA A 8 -4.12 -35.17 -2.12
C ALA A 8 -3.20 -34.05 -2.65
N ARG A 9 -2.18 -33.69 -1.90
CA ARG A 9 -1.10 -32.82 -2.37
C ARG A 9 -0.37 -33.53 -3.51
N PRO A 10 -0.16 -32.84 -4.66
CA PRO A 10 0.68 -33.43 -5.70
C PRO A 10 2.09 -33.62 -5.15
N ALA A 11 2.57 -34.86 -5.18
CA ALA A 11 3.95 -35.21 -4.90
C ALA A 11 4.84 -34.76 -6.08
N GLY A 12 5.18 -33.48 -6.10
CA GLY A 12 6.11 -32.86 -7.03
C GLY A 12 6.96 -31.89 -6.22
N GLY A 13 8.01 -32.40 -5.59
CA GLY A 13 9.11 -31.55 -5.17
C GLY A 13 9.72 -30.90 -6.41
N PRO A 14 10.34 -29.70 -6.26
CA PRO A 14 11.01 -29.06 -7.38
C PRO A 14 12.04 -30.05 -7.97
N PRO A 15 12.19 -30.12 -9.30
CA PRO A 15 13.16 -31.02 -9.91
C PRO A 15 14.55 -30.66 -9.35
N ALA A 16 15.16 -31.65 -8.71
CA ALA A 16 16.55 -31.59 -8.33
C ALA A 16 17.37 -31.45 -9.61
N GLY A 17 17.86 -30.24 -9.92
CA GLY A 17 18.69 -30.02 -11.09
C GLY A 17 18.57 -28.67 -11.78
N ALA A 18 17.78 -27.73 -11.29
CA ALA A 18 17.87 -26.34 -11.78
C ALA A 18 19.03 -25.60 -11.12
N THR A 19 20.25 -26.14 -11.26
CA THR A 19 21.47 -25.34 -11.19
C THR A 19 21.60 -24.61 -12.52
N GLY A 20 20.76 -23.60 -12.75
CA GLY A 20 20.92 -22.64 -13.81
C GLY A 20 22.11 -21.74 -13.48
N GLY A 21 23.31 -22.32 -13.58
CA GLY A 21 24.55 -21.59 -13.64
C GLY A 21 24.66 -20.89 -14.98
N GLY A 22 24.08 -19.67 -15.08
CA GLY A 22 24.60 -18.70 -16.03
C GLY A 22 26.07 -18.40 -15.69
N PRO A 23 26.87 -17.83 -16.61
CA PRO A 23 28.30 -17.58 -16.42
C PRO A 23 28.54 -16.44 -15.39
N GLY A 24 28.22 -16.64 -14.17
CA GLY A 24 28.49 -15.77 -13.06
C GLY A 24 28.68 -16.63 -11.83
N GLY A 25 29.85 -16.54 -11.23
CA GLY A 25 30.13 -17.13 -9.92
C GLY A 25 29.11 -16.72 -8.85
N PRO A 26 29.20 -17.27 -7.64
CA PRO A 26 28.31 -16.91 -6.56
C PRO A 26 28.24 -15.38 -6.42
N PRO A 27 27.03 -14.83 -6.13
CA PRO A 27 26.85 -13.39 -6.05
C PRO A 27 27.87 -12.78 -5.10
N ASP A 28 28.58 -11.75 -5.54
CA ASP A 28 29.47 -10.97 -4.68
C ASP A 28 28.63 -10.15 -3.71
N PHE A 29 28.44 -10.66 -2.51
CA PHE A 29 27.65 -10.02 -1.47
C PHE A 29 28.11 -8.61 -1.12
N LYS A 30 29.41 -8.27 -1.33
CA LYS A 30 29.91 -6.90 -1.14
C LYS A 30 29.40 -5.95 -2.22
N LYS A 31 29.15 -6.46 -3.43
CA LYS A 31 28.57 -5.70 -4.51
C LYS A 31 27.07 -5.53 -4.35
N LEU A 32 26.42 -6.49 -3.68
CA LEU A 32 25.01 -6.43 -3.30
C LEU A 32 24.74 -5.36 -2.23
N GLU A 33 25.69 -5.10 -1.32
CA GLU A 33 25.54 -4.04 -0.30
C GLU A 33 25.35 -2.64 -0.90
N ALA A 34 25.80 -2.40 -2.12
CA ALA A 34 25.67 -1.12 -2.82
C ALA A 34 24.29 -0.92 -3.48
N THR A 35 23.48 -1.96 -3.60
CA THR A 35 22.19 -1.96 -4.33
C THR A 35 20.97 -2.06 -3.41
N TYR A 36 21.14 -1.75 -2.13
CA TYR A 36 20.03 -1.72 -1.18
C TYR A 36 19.12 -0.52 -1.42
N ILE A 37 17.86 -0.77 -1.70
CA ILE A 37 16.82 0.23 -1.56
C ILE A 37 16.39 0.25 -0.09
N ASN A 38 16.69 1.33 0.62
CA ASN A 38 16.36 1.52 2.04
C ASN A 38 16.90 0.41 2.97
N GLY A 39 18.07 -0.13 2.67
CA GLY A 39 18.71 -1.16 3.49
C GLY A 39 18.18 -2.57 3.32
N HIS A 40 17.38 -2.82 2.29
CA HIS A 40 16.87 -4.15 1.96
C HIS A 40 17.43 -4.65 0.63
N VAL A 41 17.91 -5.89 0.60
CA VAL A 41 18.24 -6.59 -0.65
C VAL A 41 16.93 -6.95 -1.33
N THR A 42 16.75 -6.52 -2.56
CA THR A 42 15.52 -6.76 -3.32
C THR A 42 15.50 -8.12 -4.00
N GLY A 43 16.66 -8.74 -4.22
CA GLY A 43 16.83 -9.95 -5.03
C GLY A 43 16.70 -9.70 -6.53
N LEU A 44 16.68 -8.42 -6.94
CA LEU A 44 16.56 -7.98 -8.33
C LEU A 44 17.88 -7.47 -8.89
N GLU A 45 18.92 -7.44 -8.08
CA GLU A 45 20.24 -6.93 -8.40
C GLU A 45 20.82 -7.67 -9.62
N GLY A 46 21.15 -6.90 -10.65
CA GLY A 46 21.60 -7.44 -11.95
C GLY A 46 20.49 -7.95 -12.88
N ARG A 47 19.22 -7.82 -12.48
CA ARG A 47 18.03 -8.18 -13.27
C ARG A 47 17.11 -6.99 -13.51
N GLU A 48 17.61 -5.78 -13.33
CA GLU A 48 16.79 -4.55 -13.37
C GLU A 48 16.10 -4.37 -14.72
N GLU A 49 16.78 -4.71 -15.82
CA GLU A 49 16.21 -4.63 -17.17
C GLU A 49 15.09 -5.64 -17.39
N GLU A 50 15.28 -6.88 -16.91
CA GLU A 50 14.27 -7.94 -17.00
C GLU A 50 13.02 -7.55 -16.19
N PHE A 51 13.23 -7.07 -14.97
CA PHE A 51 12.15 -6.62 -14.10
C PHE A 51 11.43 -5.40 -14.68
N SER A 52 12.16 -4.42 -15.18
CA SER A 52 11.59 -3.24 -15.82
C SER A 52 10.71 -3.63 -17.01
N ARG A 53 11.17 -4.54 -17.86
CA ARG A 53 10.35 -5.07 -18.96
C ARG A 53 9.10 -5.78 -18.49
N ALA A 54 9.20 -6.59 -17.45
CA ALA A 54 8.03 -7.26 -16.87
C ALA A 54 7.00 -6.28 -16.35
N VAL A 55 7.43 -5.25 -15.61
CA VAL A 55 6.56 -4.19 -15.11
C VAL A 55 5.92 -3.41 -16.25
N ILE A 56 6.70 -2.99 -17.26
CA ILE A 56 6.19 -2.28 -18.44
C ILE A 56 5.12 -3.12 -19.16
N ASN A 57 5.36 -4.42 -19.34
CA ASN A 57 4.40 -5.31 -19.98
C ASN A 57 3.10 -5.42 -19.18
N VAL A 58 3.18 -5.52 -17.84
CA VAL A 58 1.99 -5.52 -16.98
C VAL A 58 1.22 -4.22 -17.12
N VAL A 59 1.89 -3.08 -17.03
CA VAL A 59 1.27 -1.75 -17.16
C VAL A 59 0.65 -1.58 -18.54
N ALA A 60 1.35 -1.94 -19.62
CA ALA A 60 0.82 -1.88 -20.97
C ALA A 60 -0.43 -2.76 -21.15
N THR A 61 -0.40 -3.98 -20.62
CA THR A 61 -1.55 -4.90 -20.69
C THR A 61 -2.77 -4.34 -19.95
N LEU A 62 -2.55 -3.63 -18.84
CA LEU A 62 -3.62 -2.97 -18.10
C LEU A 62 -4.13 -1.72 -18.83
N SER A 63 -3.24 -0.91 -19.41
CA SER A 63 -3.59 0.36 -20.06
C SER A 63 -4.46 0.18 -21.32
N ASP A 64 -4.25 -0.88 -22.08
CA ASP A 64 -4.94 -1.09 -23.38
C ASP A 64 -6.42 -1.51 -23.24
N ARG A 65 -6.89 -1.83 -22.06
CA ARG A 65 -8.20 -2.50 -21.88
C ARG A 65 -9.16 -1.77 -20.93
N HIS A 66 -8.76 -0.66 -20.35
CA HIS A 66 -9.54 -0.01 -19.30
C HIS A 66 -9.94 1.42 -19.68
N PRO A 67 -11.11 1.90 -19.20
CA PRO A 67 -11.64 3.22 -19.54
C PRO A 67 -10.85 4.39 -18.91
N TYR A 68 -9.87 4.11 -18.06
CA TYR A 68 -9.01 5.11 -17.42
C TYR A 68 -7.58 4.56 -17.28
N ALA A 69 -6.61 5.45 -17.17
CA ALA A 69 -5.21 5.07 -16.99
C ALA A 69 -5.00 4.43 -15.62
N HIS A 70 -4.45 3.23 -15.61
CA HIS A 70 -4.06 2.55 -14.38
C HIS A 70 -2.67 3.01 -13.95
N GLU A 71 -2.62 4.10 -13.22
CA GLU A 71 -1.36 4.66 -12.71
C GLU A 71 -0.89 3.97 -11.44
N VAL A 72 -1.70 3.09 -10.86
CA VAL A 72 -1.43 2.40 -9.60
C VAL A 72 -2.09 1.03 -9.56
N ASN A 73 -1.85 0.35 -8.47
CA ASN A 73 -2.39 -0.95 -8.13
C ASN A 73 -3.92 -0.90 -7.94
N ASP A 74 -4.62 -0.75 -9.04
CA ASP A 74 -6.08 -0.69 -9.12
C ASP A 74 -6.75 -1.87 -8.41
N ALA A 75 -6.16 -3.07 -8.54
CA ALA A 75 -6.67 -4.26 -7.86
C ALA A 75 -6.62 -4.11 -6.34
N LEU A 76 -5.57 -3.50 -5.79
CA LEU A 76 -5.46 -3.25 -4.36
C LEU A 76 -6.41 -2.15 -3.89
N VAL A 77 -6.57 -1.08 -4.67
CA VAL A 77 -7.57 -0.03 -4.39
C VAL A 77 -8.97 -0.63 -4.35
N LYS A 78 -9.34 -1.43 -5.34
CA LYS A 78 -10.63 -2.13 -5.37
C LYS A 78 -10.83 -3.11 -4.22
N ALA A 79 -9.78 -3.82 -3.81
CA ALA A 79 -9.85 -4.70 -2.65
C ALA A 79 -10.15 -3.94 -1.35
N TRP A 80 -9.56 -2.76 -1.17
CA TRP A 80 -9.90 -1.87 -0.05
C TRP A 80 -11.34 -1.37 -0.14
N LEU A 81 -11.76 -0.87 -1.30
CA LEU A 81 -13.13 -0.38 -1.50
C LEU A 81 -14.18 -1.49 -1.29
N LEU A 82 -13.90 -2.72 -1.76
CA LEU A 82 -14.75 -3.87 -1.49
C LEU A 82 -14.86 -4.16 0.01
N SER A 83 -13.76 -4.08 0.74
CA SER A 83 -13.76 -4.29 2.19
C SER A 83 -14.55 -3.20 2.93
N ILE A 84 -14.43 -1.94 2.49
CA ILE A 84 -15.18 -0.80 3.02
C ILE A 84 -16.68 -0.96 2.70
N GLN A 85 -17.03 -1.37 1.45
CA GLN A 85 -18.41 -1.64 1.06
C GLN A 85 -19.02 -2.74 1.95
N PHE A 86 -18.33 -3.86 2.10
CA PHE A 86 -18.78 -4.94 2.95
C PHE A 86 -19.01 -4.49 4.40
N ALA A 87 -18.04 -3.76 4.97
CA ALA A 87 -18.15 -3.26 6.33
C ALA A 87 -19.31 -2.26 6.49
N LYS A 88 -19.52 -1.39 5.50
CA LYS A 88 -20.64 -0.46 5.45
C LYS A 88 -21.98 -1.21 5.41
N ASP A 89 -22.13 -2.18 4.52
CA ASP A 89 -23.37 -2.96 4.34
C ASP A 89 -23.75 -3.76 5.59
N GLN A 90 -22.74 -4.16 6.38
CA GLN A 90 -22.94 -4.87 7.64
C GLN A 90 -23.06 -3.94 8.86
N ASN A 91 -22.98 -2.60 8.68
CA ASN A 91 -22.89 -1.60 9.75
C ASN A 91 -21.70 -1.85 10.71
N LEU A 92 -20.56 -2.30 10.17
CA LEU A 92 -19.33 -2.62 10.90
C LEU A 92 -18.14 -1.73 10.50
N LEU A 93 -18.38 -0.60 9.84
CA LEU A 93 -17.29 0.26 9.36
C LEU A 93 -16.40 0.80 10.48
N PRO A 94 -16.91 1.21 11.64
CA PRO A 94 -16.07 1.61 12.77
C PRO A 94 -15.19 0.45 13.29
N GLU A 95 -15.76 -0.74 13.41
CA GLU A 95 -15.04 -1.95 13.87
C GLU A 95 -14.00 -2.37 12.84
N PHE A 96 -14.30 -2.27 11.56
CA PHE A 96 -13.34 -2.53 10.49
C PHE A 96 -12.17 -1.56 10.55
N CYS A 97 -12.43 -0.26 10.70
CA CYS A 97 -11.40 0.75 10.87
C CYS A 97 -10.54 0.48 12.13
N GLN A 98 -11.18 0.17 13.25
CA GLN A 98 -10.48 -0.17 14.48
C GLN A 98 -9.60 -1.42 14.31
N LYS A 99 -10.09 -2.43 13.58
CA LYS A 99 -9.34 -3.66 13.33
C LYS A 99 -8.13 -3.43 12.44
N ASP A 100 -8.24 -2.59 11.43
CA ASP A 100 -7.12 -2.17 10.60
C ASP A 100 -6.03 -1.46 11.43
N ILE A 101 -6.42 -0.54 12.32
CA ILE A 101 -5.50 0.11 13.26
C ILE A 101 -4.79 -0.91 14.15
N GLU A 102 -5.52 -1.88 14.68
CA GLU A 102 -4.95 -2.94 15.54
C GLU A 102 -3.94 -3.81 14.80
N VAL A 103 -4.24 -4.19 13.56
CA VAL A 103 -3.34 -5.02 12.74
C VAL A 103 -2.06 -4.27 12.41
N MET A 104 -2.14 -2.97 12.17
CA MET A 104 -0.99 -2.13 11.86
C MET A 104 -0.20 -1.66 13.10
N ARG A 105 -0.78 -1.79 14.28
CA ARG A 105 -0.18 -1.33 15.56
C ARG A 105 1.25 -1.78 15.79
N PRO A 106 1.64 -3.05 15.60
CA PRO A 106 3.02 -3.48 15.86
C PRO A 106 4.05 -2.71 15.00
N ILE A 107 3.70 -2.40 13.75
CA ILE A 107 4.56 -1.64 12.83
C ILE A 107 4.62 -0.18 13.27
N ASN A 108 3.46 0.43 13.55
CA ASN A 108 3.38 1.82 13.95
C ASN A 108 4.09 2.07 15.28
N GLN A 109 3.92 1.20 16.27
CA GLN A 109 4.62 1.30 17.56
C GLN A 109 6.15 1.18 17.41
N ARG A 110 6.62 0.32 16.50
CA ARG A 110 8.06 0.26 16.19
C ARG A 110 8.58 1.57 15.60
N MET A 111 7.82 2.21 14.73
CA MET A 111 8.17 3.54 14.20
C MET A 111 8.08 4.60 15.29
N GLY A 112 7.08 4.52 16.17
CA GLY A 112 6.94 5.40 17.34
C GLY A 112 8.14 5.33 18.28
N GLN A 113 8.67 4.13 18.53
CA GLN A 113 9.91 3.96 19.30
C GLN A 113 11.10 4.65 18.63
N LEU A 114 11.21 4.58 17.29
CA LEU A 114 12.26 5.26 16.54
C LEU A 114 12.08 6.78 16.62
N ILE A 115 10.85 7.29 16.53
CA ILE A 115 10.55 8.71 16.71
C ILE A 115 10.96 9.17 18.10
N ALA A 116 10.60 8.42 19.14
CA ALA A 116 10.96 8.73 20.53
C ALA A 116 12.49 8.74 20.74
N ALA A 117 13.21 7.82 20.12
CA ALA A 117 14.66 7.71 20.24
C ALA A 117 15.41 8.81 19.49
N THR A 118 14.88 9.30 18.38
CA THR A 118 15.57 10.29 17.51
C THR A 118 15.03 11.71 17.65
N GLY A 119 13.82 11.89 18.21
CA GLY A 119 13.09 13.15 18.18
C GLY A 119 12.58 13.57 16.80
N ASN A 120 12.78 12.75 15.78
CA ASN A 120 12.44 13.08 14.40
C ASN A 120 10.98 12.66 14.08
N LYS A 121 10.05 13.60 14.21
CA LYS A 121 8.62 13.38 13.92
C LYS A 121 8.33 13.18 12.43
N GLU A 122 9.21 13.60 11.51
CA GLU A 122 9.03 13.34 10.07
C GLU A 122 8.92 11.85 9.73
N ILE A 123 9.48 10.97 10.57
CA ILE A 123 9.35 9.52 10.44
C ILE A 123 7.88 9.09 10.44
N ALA A 124 7.01 9.77 11.20
CA ALA A 124 5.58 9.46 11.21
C ALA A 124 4.92 9.74 9.85
N LEU A 125 5.29 10.86 9.22
CA LEU A 125 4.79 11.19 7.87
C LEU A 125 5.31 10.21 6.82
N GLU A 126 6.57 9.79 6.91
CA GLU A 126 7.11 8.76 6.04
C GLU A 126 6.41 7.40 6.25
N ALA A 127 6.05 7.07 7.48
CA ALA A 127 5.35 5.82 7.79
C ALA A 127 3.93 5.76 7.19
N VAL A 128 3.20 6.88 7.17
CA VAL A 128 1.80 6.89 6.70
C VAL A 128 1.62 7.44 5.29
N ALA A 129 2.52 8.28 4.82
CA ALA A 129 2.39 8.99 3.54
C ALA A 129 3.71 9.15 2.78
N GLY A 130 4.76 8.44 3.16
CA GLY A 130 6.05 8.46 2.50
C GLY A 130 6.25 7.31 1.52
N TRP A 131 7.25 6.53 1.76
CA TRP A 131 7.67 5.41 0.92
C TRP A 131 7.15 4.05 1.41
N SER A 132 6.35 4.01 2.49
CA SER A 132 5.86 2.75 3.03
C SER A 132 4.97 2.03 2.03
N PRO A 133 5.32 0.81 1.62
CA PRO A 133 4.51 0.01 0.71
C PRO A 133 3.09 -0.19 1.21
N CYS A 134 2.92 -0.33 2.52
CA CYS A 134 1.61 -0.63 3.12
C CYS A 134 0.60 0.51 3.01
N HIS A 135 1.07 1.76 2.83
CA HIS A 135 0.21 2.95 2.83
C HIS A 135 0.24 3.70 1.52
N HIS A 136 1.31 3.53 0.74
CA HIS A 136 1.61 4.38 -0.41
C HIS A 136 1.55 3.70 -1.76
N HIS A 137 1.48 2.40 -1.82
CA HIS A 137 1.23 1.69 -3.08
C HIS A 137 -0.09 2.06 -3.74
N LEU A 138 -0.94 2.79 -3.01
CA LEU A 138 -2.22 3.26 -3.51
C LEU A 138 -2.14 4.66 -4.10
N ALA A 139 -1.10 5.44 -3.79
CA ALA A 139 -1.03 6.83 -4.21
C ALA A 139 -0.72 6.95 -5.72
N VAL A 140 -1.60 7.63 -6.41
CA VAL A 140 -1.46 7.97 -7.81
C VAL A 140 -0.67 9.26 -7.92
N GLY A 141 0.39 9.26 -8.75
CA GLY A 141 1.16 10.45 -9.03
C GLY A 141 2.15 10.91 -7.97
N GLY A 142 2.37 10.10 -6.93
CA GLY A 142 3.37 10.39 -5.90
C GLY A 142 2.91 11.33 -4.80
N THR A 143 3.81 11.60 -3.87
CA THR A 143 3.57 12.43 -2.69
C THR A 143 4.48 13.64 -2.70
N GLU A 144 3.90 14.82 -2.57
CA GLU A 144 4.64 16.06 -2.34
C GLU A 144 5.12 16.08 -0.88
N LYS A 145 6.45 16.20 -0.71
CA LYS A 145 7.08 16.30 0.60
C LYS A 145 7.26 17.76 1.00
N LEU A 146 6.48 18.17 1.97
CA LEU A 146 6.58 19.49 2.60
C LEU A 146 7.18 19.35 3.99
N PRO A 147 7.89 20.35 4.51
CA PRO A 147 8.34 20.33 5.90
C PRO A 147 7.16 20.18 6.86
N GLY A 148 7.17 19.14 7.67
CA GLY A 148 6.08 18.84 8.60
C GLY A 148 4.77 18.37 7.96
N ALA A 149 4.72 18.12 6.63
CA ALA A 149 3.51 17.68 5.96
C ALA A 149 3.79 16.81 4.73
N ARG A 150 2.75 16.08 4.31
CA ARG A 150 2.69 15.32 3.04
C ARG A 150 1.39 15.63 2.34
N ARG A 151 1.47 15.87 1.04
CA ARG A 151 0.31 16.14 0.19
C ARG A 151 0.30 15.18 -0.98
N PHE A 152 -0.86 14.59 -1.25
CA PHE A 152 -1.04 13.60 -2.31
C PHE A 152 -2.49 13.54 -2.76
N LYS A 153 -2.71 12.99 -3.95
CA LYS A 153 -4.06 12.75 -4.45
C LYS A 153 -4.61 11.45 -3.89
N SER A 154 -5.86 11.45 -3.47
CA SER A 154 -6.55 10.25 -3.00
C SER A 154 -6.48 9.13 -4.04
N PRO A 155 -5.97 7.96 -3.67
CA PRO A 155 -5.91 6.82 -4.58
C PRO A 155 -7.28 6.26 -4.92
N PHE A 156 -8.29 6.55 -4.10
CA PHE A 156 -9.65 6.04 -4.27
C PHE A 156 -10.46 6.84 -5.28
N LYS A 157 -10.14 8.13 -5.44
CA LYS A 157 -10.93 9.02 -6.29
C LYS A 157 -11.03 8.52 -7.73
N THR A 158 -9.93 8.15 -8.35
CA THR A 158 -9.93 7.68 -9.74
C THR A 158 -10.81 6.44 -9.94
N VAL A 159 -10.74 5.49 -9.00
CA VAL A 159 -11.52 4.25 -9.07
C VAL A 159 -12.99 4.51 -8.80
N LEU A 160 -13.31 5.35 -7.81
CA LEU A 160 -14.69 5.67 -7.45
C LEU A 160 -15.37 6.52 -8.51
N ASP A 161 -14.68 7.50 -9.10
CA ASP A 161 -15.23 8.31 -10.20
C ASP A 161 -15.55 7.43 -11.42
N ALA A 162 -14.66 6.52 -11.78
CA ALA A 162 -14.91 5.58 -12.88
C ALA A 162 -15.98 4.54 -12.54
N GLY A 163 -15.95 3.98 -11.33
CA GLY A 163 -16.90 2.97 -10.85
C GLY A 163 -18.29 3.53 -10.57
N GLY A 164 -18.39 4.80 -10.18
CA GLY A 164 -19.66 5.47 -9.90
C GLY A 164 -20.59 5.50 -11.11
N SER A 165 -20.04 5.66 -12.32
CA SER A 165 -20.83 5.67 -13.55
C SER A 165 -21.52 4.35 -13.87
N ILE A 166 -21.05 3.24 -13.31
CA ILE A 166 -21.60 1.88 -13.51
C ILE A 166 -22.20 1.28 -12.23
N GLY A 167 -22.29 2.08 -11.13
CA GLY A 167 -22.87 1.64 -9.87
C GLY A 167 -22.07 0.54 -9.15
N GLN A 168 -20.74 0.55 -9.30
CA GLN A 168 -19.88 -0.48 -8.71
C GLN A 168 -19.82 -0.39 -7.18
N PHE A 169 -19.88 0.83 -6.64
CA PHE A 169 -19.93 1.11 -5.20
C PHE A 169 -21.07 2.09 -4.93
N ASP A 170 -21.66 2.04 -3.75
CA ASP A 170 -22.78 2.91 -3.33
C ASP A 170 -22.34 4.05 -2.42
N PHE A 171 -21.04 4.41 -2.49
CA PHE A 171 -20.44 5.53 -1.79
C PHE A 171 -19.41 6.23 -2.68
N ASP A 172 -19.09 7.46 -2.33
CA ASP A 172 -18.11 8.30 -3.00
C ASP A 172 -16.79 8.39 -2.21
N GLU A 173 -15.85 9.14 -2.76
CA GLU A 173 -14.53 9.34 -2.14
C GLU A 173 -14.61 10.17 -0.85
N GLN A 174 -15.58 11.11 -0.75
CA GLN A 174 -15.83 11.86 0.48
C GLN A 174 -16.19 10.94 1.64
N PHE A 175 -17.09 9.97 1.38
CA PHE A 175 -17.45 8.98 2.38
C PHE A 175 -16.24 8.18 2.87
N VAL A 176 -15.38 7.72 1.97
CA VAL A 176 -14.14 6.99 2.32
C VAL A 176 -13.21 7.87 3.15
N HIS A 177 -13.03 9.13 2.74
CA HIS A 177 -12.17 10.08 3.42
C HIS A 177 -12.62 10.33 4.86
N GLU A 178 -13.89 10.64 5.07
CA GLU A 178 -14.43 11.02 6.36
C GLU A 178 -14.64 9.83 7.32
N ASN A 179 -15.09 8.68 6.80
CA ASN A 179 -15.53 7.58 7.65
C ASN A 179 -14.50 6.47 7.84
N TRP A 180 -13.46 6.42 7.01
CA TRP A 180 -12.41 5.43 7.14
C TRP A 180 -11.02 6.05 7.18
N PHE A 181 -10.66 6.92 6.20
CA PHE A 181 -9.28 7.42 6.09
C PHE A 181 -8.88 8.29 7.30
N ILE A 182 -9.66 9.32 7.64
CA ILE A 182 -9.38 10.22 8.77
C ILE A 182 -9.31 9.46 10.10
N PRO A 183 -10.31 8.63 10.48
CA PRO A 183 -10.26 7.86 11.72
C PRO A 183 -9.05 6.92 11.79
N ARG A 184 -8.71 6.28 10.69
CA ARG A 184 -7.55 5.40 10.54
C ARG A 184 -6.24 6.14 10.79
N MET A 185 -6.05 7.29 10.16
CA MET A 185 -4.84 8.09 10.31
C MET A 185 -4.68 8.61 11.74
N HIS A 186 -5.75 9.02 12.41
CA HIS A 186 -5.70 9.39 13.82
C HIS A 186 -5.34 8.21 14.73
N GLY A 187 -5.84 7.00 14.42
CA GLY A 187 -5.44 5.79 15.11
C GLY A 187 -3.96 5.49 14.96
N PHE A 188 -3.42 5.63 13.75
CA PHE A 188 -2.01 5.45 13.47
C PHE A 188 -1.14 6.51 14.15
N ALA A 189 -1.55 7.78 14.14
CA ALA A 189 -0.87 8.86 14.84
C ALA A 189 -0.68 8.56 16.33
N LYS A 190 -1.72 8.02 16.98
CA LYS A 190 -1.66 7.60 18.39
C LYS A 190 -0.61 6.51 18.62
N ASP A 191 -0.56 5.49 17.75
CA ASP A 191 0.41 4.41 17.87
C ASP A 191 1.85 4.88 17.54
N LEU A 192 1.99 5.91 16.69
CA LEU A 192 3.26 6.57 16.36
C LEU A 192 3.74 7.56 17.43
N GLY A 193 2.89 7.96 18.37
CA GLY A 193 3.21 8.95 19.38
C GLY A 193 3.25 10.40 18.87
N VAL A 194 2.45 10.70 17.85
CA VAL A 194 2.32 12.04 17.25
C VAL A 194 0.84 12.43 17.13
N GLU A 195 0.60 13.67 16.72
CA GLU A 195 -0.71 14.14 16.31
C GLU A 195 -0.67 14.58 14.85
N PHE A 196 -1.69 14.20 14.08
CA PHE A 196 -1.88 14.65 12.72
C PHE A 196 -3.04 15.64 12.62
N GLU A 197 -2.82 16.65 11.79
CA GLU A 197 -3.89 17.43 11.19
C GLU A 197 -4.09 16.92 9.76
N ILE A 198 -5.32 16.55 9.44
CA ILE A 198 -5.68 15.98 8.12
C ILE A 198 -6.63 16.98 7.48
N SER A 199 -6.36 17.34 6.22
CA SER A 199 -7.25 18.24 5.49
C SER A 199 -8.67 17.65 5.41
N PRO A 200 -9.70 18.49 5.50
CA PRO A 200 -11.05 18.07 5.15
C PRO A 200 -11.08 17.60 3.69
N TRP A 201 -12.10 16.82 3.37
CA TRP A 201 -12.30 16.39 1.99
C TRP A 201 -12.36 17.56 1.01
N GLN A 202 -11.75 17.37 -0.17
CA GLN A 202 -11.73 18.36 -1.25
C GLN A 202 -12.14 17.68 -2.56
N GLU A 203 -12.90 18.39 -3.38
CA GLU A 203 -13.44 17.88 -4.63
C GLU A 203 -12.35 17.42 -5.63
N ASP A 204 -11.16 18.03 -5.59
CA ASP A 204 -10.01 17.63 -6.41
C ASP A 204 -9.34 16.35 -5.91
N GLY A 205 -9.78 15.82 -4.76
CA GLY A 205 -9.23 14.63 -4.12
C GLY A 205 -7.87 14.82 -3.46
N MET A 206 -7.42 16.07 -3.28
CA MET A 206 -6.15 16.32 -2.62
C MET A 206 -6.25 16.16 -1.11
N ILE A 207 -5.31 15.40 -0.54
CA ILE A 207 -5.20 15.13 0.88
C ILE A 207 -3.88 15.71 1.39
N THR A 208 -3.94 16.42 2.51
CA THR A 208 -2.76 16.85 3.24
C THR A 208 -2.79 16.25 4.64
N ILE A 209 -1.69 15.63 5.04
CA ILE A 209 -1.44 15.20 6.42
C ILE A 209 -0.28 16.02 6.95
N ALA A 210 -0.50 16.76 8.03
CA ALA A 210 0.50 17.59 8.70
C ALA A 210 0.71 17.14 10.15
N LEU A 211 1.93 17.33 10.65
CA LEU A 211 2.24 17.19 12.08
C LEU A 211 1.72 18.41 12.84
N LYS A 212 1.14 18.16 14.02
CA LYS A 212 0.83 19.20 15.00
C LYS A 212 1.97 19.44 15.97
#